data_891cfb2bb34254f6f92e6ba2479fe975
#
_entry.id   891cfb2bb34254f6f92e6ba2479fe975
#
_cell.length_a   1.000
_cell.length_b   1.000
_cell.length_c   1.000
_cell.angle_alpha   90.00
_cell.angle_beta   90.00
_cell.angle_gamma   90.00
#
_symmetry.space_group_name_H-M   'P 1'
#
loop_
_entity.id
_entity.type
_entity.pdbx_description
1 polymer ?
#
loop_
_entity_poly.entity_id
_entity_poly.type
_entity_poly.pdbx_seq_one_letter_code
_entity_poly.pdbx_strand_id
1 'polypeptide(L)'
;MGADTTKKAKEEQQYDSYWKLTVEYSDIHGTLFNNVLDLIVKFIDNHRLASIDCTPELNKKLQDIVNKINPKEDMGSVRKSINQFIKLGFVNPGYKGYHPLTKKFLTCKDEKERELIFTQIFYECGSLNSSYTNDC
;
A
#
# COMPACT_ATOMS: atom_id res chain seq x y z
N MET A 1 -2.52 10.83 -34.33
CA MET A 1 -3.04 10.97 -32.99
C MET A 1 -3.75 9.72 -32.54
N GLY A 2 -4.91 9.42 -32.85
CA GLY A 2 -5.60 8.16 -32.69
C GLY A 2 -5.27 7.33 -31.44
N ALA A 3 -4.90 6.08 -31.68
CA ALA A 3 -4.71 5.07 -30.63
C ALA A 3 -3.60 5.41 -29.61
N ASP A 4 -2.52 6.02 -30.08
CA ASP A 4 -1.38 6.33 -29.19
C ASP A 4 -1.76 7.40 -28.17
N THR A 5 -2.50 8.43 -28.60
CA THR A 5 -2.96 9.48 -27.71
C THR A 5 -3.95 8.95 -26.67
N THR A 6 -4.85 8.06 -27.08
CA THR A 6 -5.83 7.45 -26.18
C THR A 6 -5.14 6.56 -25.15
N LYS A 7 -4.18 5.77 -25.56
CA LYS A 7 -3.43 4.89 -24.68
C LYS A 7 -2.66 5.72 -23.65
N LYS A 8 -2.01 6.78 -24.08
CA LYS A 8 -1.26 7.66 -23.18
C LYS A 8 -2.17 8.34 -22.18
N ALA A 9 -3.35 8.77 -22.60
CA ALA A 9 -4.31 9.39 -21.71
C ALA A 9 -4.80 8.41 -20.64
N LYS A 10 -5.01 7.14 -20.98
CA LYS A 10 -5.39 6.11 -20.02
C LYS A 10 -4.29 5.85 -19.02
N GLU A 11 -3.04 5.81 -19.45
CA GLU A 11 -1.90 5.63 -18.56
C GLU A 11 -1.77 6.80 -17.60
N GLU A 12 -1.95 8.03 -18.07
CA GLU A 12 -1.91 9.21 -17.24
C GLU A 12 -3.04 9.21 -16.22
N GLN A 13 -4.25 8.84 -16.61
CA GLN A 13 -5.37 8.72 -15.67
C GLN A 13 -5.11 7.70 -14.58
N GLN A 14 -4.52 6.57 -14.95
CA GLN A 14 -4.18 5.54 -13.99
C GLN A 14 -3.12 6.04 -13.02
N TYR A 15 -2.13 6.77 -13.51
CA TYR A 15 -1.09 7.35 -12.69
C TYR A 15 -1.65 8.40 -11.72
N ASP A 16 -2.54 9.26 -12.21
CA ASP A 16 -3.21 10.24 -11.36
C ASP A 16 -4.03 9.57 -10.25
N SER A 17 -4.64 8.43 -10.55
CA SER A 17 -5.40 7.67 -9.55
C SER A 17 -4.50 7.11 -8.47
N TYR A 18 -3.26 6.75 -8.79
CA TYR A 18 -2.26 6.36 -7.78
C TYR A 18 -2.02 7.50 -6.81
N TRP A 19 -1.80 8.69 -7.33
CA TRP A 19 -1.54 9.86 -6.49
C TRP A 19 -2.74 10.17 -5.60
N LYS A 20 -3.95 9.99 -6.09
CA LYS A 20 -5.16 10.15 -5.29
C LYS A 20 -5.23 9.12 -4.17
N LEU A 21 -4.82 7.89 -4.45
CA LEU A 21 -4.78 6.85 -3.43
C LEU A 21 -3.70 7.09 -2.37
N THR A 22 -2.66 7.82 -2.73
CA THR A 22 -1.54 8.10 -1.83
C THR A 22 -1.58 9.49 -1.23
N VAL A 23 -2.70 10.21 -1.35
CA VAL A 23 -2.83 11.56 -0.80
C VAL A 23 -2.57 11.61 0.71
N GLU A 24 -2.84 10.52 1.41
CA GLU A 24 -2.53 10.40 2.84
C GLU A 24 -1.03 10.51 3.12
N TYR A 25 -0.22 10.14 2.15
CA TYR A 25 1.22 10.12 2.24
C TYR A 25 1.73 10.92 1.05
N SER A 26 2.00 12.15 1.22
CA SER A 26 2.35 13.08 0.14
C SER A 26 3.42 12.57 -0.83
N ASP A 27 4.19 11.56 -0.45
CA ASP A 27 5.32 11.08 -1.25
C ASP A 27 5.66 9.64 -0.87
N ILE A 28 5.80 8.76 -1.87
CA ILE A 28 6.25 7.38 -1.64
C ILE A 28 7.68 7.30 -1.10
N HIS A 29 8.45 8.35 -1.26
CA HIS A 29 9.80 8.45 -0.69
C HIS A 29 9.76 9.10 0.70
N GLY A 30 8.61 9.53 1.16
CA GLY A 30 8.46 10.23 2.43
C GLY A 30 8.62 9.31 3.62
N THR A 31 9.07 9.91 4.72
CA THR A 31 9.30 9.19 5.97
C THR A 31 8.02 8.53 6.50
N LEU A 32 6.91 9.25 6.46
CA LEU A 32 5.63 8.73 6.98
C LEU A 32 5.18 7.49 6.20
N PHE A 33 5.21 7.56 4.86
CA PHE A 33 4.84 6.43 4.03
C PHE A 33 5.66 5.19 4.37
N ASN A 34 6.97 5.35 4.45
CA ASN A 34 7.88 4.24 4.72
C ASN A 34 7.72 3.70 6.14
N ASN A 35 7.54 4.57 7.12
CA ASN A 35 7.38 4.15 8.50
C ASN A 35 6.09 3.36 8.72
N VAL A 36 4.99 3.81 8.14
CA VAL A 36 3.71 3.10 8.26
C VAL A 36 3.79 1.75 7.55
N LEU A 37 4.33 1.70 6.34
CA LEU A 37 4.48 0.44 5.61
C LEU A 37 5.38 -0.54 6.37
N ASP A 38 6.52 -0.07 6.87
CA ASP A 38 7.43 -0.90 7.65
C ASP A 38 6.76 -1.47 8.90
N LEU A 39 5.96 -0.65 9.57
CA LEU A 39 5.22 -1.08 10.75
C LEU A 39 4.22 -2.18 10.41
N ILE A 40 3.50 -2.04 9.30
CA ILE A 40 2.54 -3.04 8.85
C ILE A 40 3.26 -4.35 8.52
N VAL A 41 4.38 -4.28 7.80
CA VAL A 41 5.17 -5.47 7.46
C VAL A 41 5.65 -6.18 8.72
N LYS A 42 6.18 -5.44 9.68
CA LYS A 42 6.64 -6.02 10.94
C LYS A 42 5.50 -6.64 11.74
N PHE A 43 4.33 -5.99 11.73
CA PHE A 43 3.15 -6.52 12.40
C PHE A 43 2.72 -7.86 11.77
N ILE A 44 2.70 -7.94 10.44
CA ILE A 44 2.37 -9.16 9.72
C ILE A 44 3.36 -10.28 10.08
N ASP A 45 4.66 -9.98 10.09
CA ASP A 45 5.69 -10.96 10.42
C ASP A 45 5.57 -11.41 11.89
N ASN A 46 5.40 -10.47 12.81
CA ASN A 46 5.36 -10.77 14.24
C ASN A 46 4.16 -11.63 14.63
N HIS A 47 3.03 -11.45 13.94
CA HIS A 47 1.81 -12.20 14.23
C HIS A 47 1.57 -13.34 13.24
N ARG A 48 2.52 -13.59 12.34
CA ARG A 48 2.47 -14.67 11.34
C ARG A 48 1.19 -14.65 10.51
N LEU A 49 0.77 -13.44 10.12
CA LEU A 49 -0.49 -13.27 9.40
C LEU A 49 -0.48 -13.86 7.99
N ALA A 50 0.70 -14.15 7.44
CA ALA A 50 0.78 -14.88 6.17
C ALA A 50 0.21 -16.30 6.30
N SER A 51 0.23 -16.87 7.51
CA SER A 51 -0.22 -18.25 7.78
C SER A 51 -1.49 -18.32 8.59
N ILE A 52 -1.79 -17.33 9.43
CA ILE A 52 -2.99 -17.32 10.27
C ILE A 52 -3.84 -16.08 9.98
N ASP A 53 -5.14 -16.20 10.25
CA ASP A 53 -6.06 -15.10 9.97
C ASP A 53 -5.86 -13.94 10.95
N CYS A 54 -6.01 -12.73 10.41
CA CYS A 54 -6.02 -11.53 11.23
C CYS A 54 -7.38 -11.40 11.91
N THR A 55 -7.39 -11.58 13.22
CA THR A 55 -8.61 -11.45 14.01
C THR A 55 -9.02 -9.99 14.14
N PRO A 56 -10.30 -9.69 14.48
CA PRO A 56 -10.70 -8.30 14.76
C PRO A 56 -9.86 -7.64 15.83
N GLU A 57 -9.41 -8.40 16.82
CA GLU A 57 -8.55 -7.88 17.89
C GLU A 57 -7.18 -7.47 17.36
N LEU A 58 -6.59 -8.30 16.51
CA LEU A 58 -5.30 -7.97 15.88
C LEU A 58 -5.44 -6.79 14.94
N ASN A 59 -6.53 -6.72 14.18
CA ASN A 59 -6.78 -5.59 13.30
C ASN A 59 -6.87 -4.29 14.08
N LYS A 60 -7.59 -4.29 15.20
CA LYS A 60 -7.69 -3.11 16.07
C LYS A 60 -6.32 -2.73 16.62
N LYS A 61 -5.54 -3.72 17.03
CA LYS A 61 -4.19 -3.48 17.54
C LYS A 61 -3.30 -2.82 16.50
N LEU A 62 -3.37 -3.28 15.26
CA LEU A 62 -2.63 -2.66 14.15
C LEU A 62 -3.08 -1.21 13.95
N GLN A 63 -4.39 -0.98 13.94
CA GLN A 63 -4.93 0.38 13.80
C GLN A 63 -4.44 1.31 14.91
N ASP A 64 -4.43 0.84 16.15
CA ASP A 64 -3.95 1.62 17.28
C ASP A 64 -2.46 1.98 17.15
N ILE A 65 -1.65 1.02 16.71
CA ILE A 65 -0.21 1.23 16.52
C ILE A 65 0.03 2.25 15.40
N VAL A 66 -0.66 2.10 14.27
CA VAL A 66 -0.55 3.05 13.15
C VAL A 66 -1.02 4.44 13.56
N ASN A 67 -2.10 4.52 14.33
CA ASN A 67 -2.62 5.81 14.79
C ASN A 67 -1.64 6.56 15.67
N LYS A 68 -0.75 5.87 16.38
CA LYS A 68 0.28 6.53 17.20
C LYS A 68 1.30 7.28 16.36
N ILE A 69 1.65 6.78 15.19
CA ILE A 69 2.64 7.44 14.33
C ILE A 69 2.00 8.30 13.25
N ASN A 70 0.72 8.10 12.96
CA ASN A 70 -0.03 8.87 11.97
C ASN A 70 -1.43 9.15 12.53
N PRO A 71 -1.55 10.06 13.52
CA PRO A 71 -2.83 10.31 14.19
C PRO A 71 -3.92 10.80 13.26
N LYS A 72 -5.11 10.23 13.40
CA LYS A 72 -6.31 10.63 12.67
C LYS A 72 -7.42 10.94 13.67
N GLU A 73 -8.42 11.70 13.22
CA GLU A 73 -9.54 12.09 14.06
C GLU A 73 -10.46 10.91 14.40
N ASP A 74 -10.56 9.94 13.52
CA ASP A 74 -11.42 8.77 13.72
C ASP A 74 -10.76 7.50 13.19
N MET A 75 -11.25 6.35 13.67
CA MET A 75 -10.68 5.04 13.28
C MET A 75 -10.98 4.67 11.85
N GLY A 76 -12.04 5.21 11.25
CA GLY A 76 -12.31 5.02 9.83
C GLY A 76 -11.20 5.58 8.96
N SER A 77 -10.69 6.75 9.31
CA SER A 77 -9.56 7.35 8.61
C SER A 77 -8.28 6.55 8.80
N VAL A 78 -8.07 5.97 9.99
CA VAL A 78 -6.93 5.07 10.23
C VAL A 78 -7.01 3.85 9.32
N ARG A 79 -8.18 3.23 9.24
CA ARG A 79 -8.39 2.07 8.35
C ARG A 79 -8.10 2.41 6.89
N LYS A 80 -8.55 3.58 6.43
CA LYS A 80 -8.29 4.03 5.06
C LYS A 80 -6.81 4.18 4.81
N SER A 81 -6.07 4.74 5.75
CA SER A 81 -4.64 4.93 5.59
C SER A 81 -3.89 3.60 5.48
N ILE A 82 -4.33 2.58 6.20
CA ILE A 82 -3.74 1.25 6.11
C ILE A 82 -4.15 0.57 4.79
N ASN A 83 -5.42 0.69 4.41
CA ASN A 83 -5.94 0.09 3.19
C ASN A 83 -5.29 0.63 1.92
N GLN A 84 -4.71 1.82 1.97
CA GLN A 84 -3.92 2.34 0.84
C GLN A 84 -2.85 1.34 0.41
N PHE A 85 -2.16 0.74 1.37
CA PHE A 85 -1.08 -0.20 1.06
C PHE A 85 -1.61 -1.48 0.43
N ILE A 86 -2.81 -1.90 0.80
CA ILE A 86 -3.47 -3.05 0.15
C ILE A 86 -3.85 -2.69 -1.29
N LYS A 87 -4.44 -1.53 -1.50
CA LYS A 87 -4.82 -1.07 -2.84
C LYS A 87 -3.62 -0.87 -3.74
N LEU A 88 -2.50 -0.44 -3.20
CA LEU A 88 -1.26 -0.26 -3.96
C LEU A 88 -0.54 -1.58 -4.24
N GLY A 89 -0.94 -2.67 -3.59
CA GLY A 89 -0.35 -3.98 -3.83
C GLY A 89 0.78 -4.35 -2.89
N PHE A 90 1.22 -3.46 -2.01
CA PHE A 90 2.30 -3.76 -1.06
C PHE A 90 1.91 -4.82 -0.05
N VAL A 91 0.66 -4.79 0.40
CA VAL A 91 0.14 -5.69 1.43
C VAL A 91 -1.01 -6.49 0.83
N ASN A 92 -1.03 -7.79 1.11
CA ASN A 92 -2.09 -8.66 0.59
C ASN A 92 -3.42 -8.40 1.31
N PRO A 93 -4.56 -8.59 0.63
CA PRO A 93 -5.86 -8.45 1.27
C PRO A 93 -5.97 -9.30 2.54
N GLY A 94 -6.61 -8.75 3.57
CA GLY A 94 -6.75 -9.44 4.85
C GLY A 94 -5.47 -9.53 5.64
N TYR A 95 -4.43 -8.78 5.24
CA TYR A 95 -3.10 -8.81 5.86
C TYR A 95 -2.45 -10.19 5.78
N LYS A 96 -2.77 -10.95 4.73
CA LYS A 96 -2.24 -12.29 4.50
C LYS A 96 -0.83 -12.28 3.90
N GLY A 97 0.04 -11.46 4.45
CA GLY A 97 1.38 -11.28 3.92
C GLY A 97 1.49 -10.01 3.09
N TYR A 98 2.53 -9.93 2.30
CA TYR A 98 2.83 -8.74 1.49
C TYR A 98 3.57 -9.16 0.23
N HIS A 99 3.64 -8.23 -0.73
CA HIS A 99 4.32 -8.50 -1.99
C HIS A 99 5.80 -8.83 -1.73
N PRO A 100 6.38 -9.78 -2.48
CA PRO A 100 7.79 -10.14 -2.30
C PRO A 100 8.78 -8.98 -2.41
N LEU A 101 8.43 -7.94 -3.18
CA LEU A 101 9.29 -6.78 -3.35
C LEU A 101 9.08 -5.69 -2.30
N THR A 102 8.13 -5.84 -1.39
CA THR A 102 7.83 -4.81 -0.40
C THR A 102 9.02 -4.51 0.51
N LYS A 103 9.70 -5.55 0.99
CA LYS A 103 10.90 -5.36 1.83
C LYS A 103 12.02 -4.70 1.05
N LYS A 104 12.19 -5.07 -0.21
CA LYS A 104 13.20 -4.44 -1.07
C LYS A 104 12.92 -2.96 -1.25
N PHE A 105 11.63 -2.60 -1.45
CA PHE A 105 11.22 -1.21 -1.52
C PHE A 105 11.60 -0.45 -0.25
N LEU A 106 11.34 -1.05 0.92
CA LEU A 106 11.61 -0.42 2.21
C LEU A 106 13.11 -0.22 2.47
N THR A 107 13.95 -1.11 1.97
CA THR A 107 15.38 -1.05 2.20
C THR A 107 16.14 -0.31 1.10
N CYS A 108 15.54 -0.12 -0.06
CA CYS A 108 16.18 0.57 -1.18
C CYS A 108 16.23 2.07 -0.91
N LYS A 109 17.40 2.68 -1.15
CA LYS A 109 17.60 4.13 -0.93
C LYS A 109 17.61 4.93 -2.22
N ASP A 110 17.72 4.28 -3.38
CA ASP A 110 17.70 4.96 -4.67
C ASP A 110 16.27 5.23 -5.10
N GLU A 111 15.90 6.51 -5.26
CA GLU A 111 14.54 6.89 -5.58
C GLU A 111 14.05 6.31 -6.90
N LYS A 112 14.89 6.28 -7.92
CA LYS A 112 14.51 5.73 -9.22
C LYS A 112 14.23 4.23 -9.13
N GLU A 113 15.06 3.52 -8.40
CA GLU A 113 14.85 2.09 -8.19
C GLU A 113 13.60 1.83 -7.36
N ARG A 114 13.35 2.65 -6.34
CA ARG A 114 12.12 2.56 -5.55
C ARG A 114 10.89 2.78 -6.41
N GLU A 115 10.93 3.75 -7.32
CA GLU A 115 9.82 4.01 -8.25
C GLU A 115 9.57 2.82 -9.18
N LEU A 116 10.63 2.19 -9.66
CA LEU A 116 10.49 0.98 -10.48
C LEU A 116 9.88 -0.17 -9.69
N ILE A 117 10.32 -0.37 -8.45
CA ILE A 117 9.76 -1.39 -7.57
C ILE A 117 8.28 -1.09 -7.29
N PHE A 118 7.96 0.15 -6.97
CA PHE A 118 6.58 0.59 -6.76
C PHE A 118 5.72 0.29 -7.97
N THR A 119 6.19 0.66 -9.16
CA THR A 119 5.46 0.44 -10.40
C THR A 119 5.20 -1.05 -10.63
N GLN A 120 6.20 -1.88 -10.38
CA GLN A 120 6.07 -3.32 -10.55
C GLN A 120 5.06 -3.91 -9.56
N ILE A 121 5.15 -3.52 -8.29
CA ILE A 121 4.22 -4.00 -7.26
C ILE A 121 2.78 -3.63 -7.63
N PHE A 122 2.58 -2.37 -7.98
CA PHE A 122 1.23 -1.90 -8.33
C PHE A 122 0.71 -2.60 -9.60
N TYR A 123 1.57 -2.76 -10.60
CA TYR A 123 1.18 -3.41 -11.85
C TYR A 123 0.74 -4.85 -11.62
N GLU A 124 1.42 -5.56 -10.72
CA GLU A 124 1.13 -6.97 -10.43
C GLU A 124 -0.06 -7.15 -9.49
N CYS A 125 -0.13 -6.36 -8.42
CA CYS A 125 -1.05 -6.61 -7.32
C CYS A 125 -1.92 -5.41 -6.94
N GLY A 126 -1.66 -4.24 -7.49
CA GLY A 126 -2.44 -3.05 -7.15
C GLY A 126 -3.85 -3.09 -7.70
N SER A 127 -4.77 -2.39 -7.05
CA SER A 127 -6.15 -2.24 -7.51
C SER A 127 -6.63 -0.82 -7.25
N LEU A 128 -7.17 -0.20 -8.29
CA LEU A 128 -7.81 1.11 -8.17
C LEU A 128 -9.27 0.99 -7.75
N ASN A 129 -9.84 -0.19 -7.90
CA ASN A 129 -11.24 -0.43 -7.59
C ASN A 129 -11.33 -1.32 -6.34
N SER A 130 -11.93 -0.78 -5.28
CA SER A 130 -12.03 -1.49 -4.01
C SER A 130 -12.87 -2.76 -4.07
N SER A 131 -13.72 -2.89 -5.08
CA SER A 131 -14.51 -4.12 -5.25
C SER A 131 -13.75 -5.21 -5.99
N TYR A 132 -12.61 -4.88 -6.55
CA TYR A 132 -11.79 -5.81 -7.30
C TYR A 132 -10.89 -6.61 -6.37
N THR A 133 -10.90 -7.93 -6.53
CA THR A 133 -10.05 -8.82 -5.73
C THR A 133 -8.77 -9.13 -6.47
N ASN A 134 -7.65 -8.98 -5.81
CA ASN A 134 -6.36 -9.40 -6.31
C ASN A 134 -6.06 -10.81 -5.82
N ASP A 135 -5.43 -11.61 -6.69
CA ASP A 135 -5.03 -12.96 -6.37
C ASP A 135 -3.60 -13.04 -5.82
N CYS A 136 -3.04 -11.90 -5.43
CA CYS A 136 -1.70 -11.86 -4.85
C CYS A 136 -1.63 -12.37 -3.41
#